data_5876f8146e4a5ffce05accc1dfe19980
#
_entry.id   5876f8146e4a5ffce05accc1dfe19980
#
_cell.length_a   1.000
_cell.length_b   1.000
_cell.length_c   1.000
_cell.angle_alpha   90.00
_cell.angle_beta   90.00
_cell.angle_gamma   90.00
#
_symmetry.space_group_name_H-M   'P 1'
#
loop_
_entity.id
_entity.type
_entity.pdbx_description
1 polymer ?
#
loop_
_entity_poly.entity_id
_entity_poly.type
_entity_poly.pdbx_seq_one_letter_code
_entity_poly.pdbx_strand_id
1 'polypeptide(L)'
;MENKRILIADDDEGIVDAVMMILQMMGYEVDFTYDGGEVIEAVKKKPDLILLDIWMSGHDGRDICRQLKSSPDYKKIPILMISASRDIKQSALDAGANDFMEKPFEMDSLLNKVTQLIV
;
A
#
# COMPACT_ATOMS: atom_id res chain seq x y z
N MET A 1 22.62 -2.89 -8.60
CA MET A 1 21.40 -3.52 -8.05
C MET A 1 20.21 -2.59 -8.28
N GLU A 2 19.12 -3.16 -8.72
CA GLU A 2 17.90 -2.37 -8.89
C GLU A 2 17.29 -2.04 -7.53
N ASN A 3 16.81 -0.82 -7.41
CA ASN A 3 16.08 -0.41 -6.22
C ASN A 3 14.70 -1.06 -6.21
N LYS A 4 14.22 -1.41 -5.02
CA LYS A 4 12.85 -1.86 -4.86
C LYS A 4 11.89 -0.68 -5.06
N ARG A 5 10.73 -0.99 -5.61
CA ARG A 5 9.71 0.00 -5.95
C ARG A 5 8.48 -0.17 -5.07
N ILE A 6 7.99 0.93 -4.52
CA ILE A 6 6.80 0.93 -3.65
C ILE A 6 5.76 1.85 -4.26
N LEU A 7 4.52 1.37 -4.33
CA LEU A 7 3.37 2.20 -4.71
C LEU A 7 2.61 2.61 -3.45
N ILE A 8 2.37 3.91 -3.30
CA ILE A 8 1.53 4.44 -2.21
C ILE A 8 0.22 4.89 -2.81
N ALA A 9 -0.88 4.35 -2.30
CA ALA A 9 -2.22 4.73 -2.71
C ALA A 9 -2.99 5.23 -1.49
N ASP A 10 -3.16 6.55 -1.39
CA ASP A 10 -3.82 7.22 -0.26
C ASP A 10 -4.26 8.59 -0.74
N ASP A 11 -5.46 9.04 -0.37
CA ASP A 11 -5.95 10.36 -0.78
C ASP A 11 -5.52 11.50 0.15
N ASP A 12 -4.82 11.19 1.23
CA ASP A 12 -4.25 12.19 2.12
C ASP A 12 -2.85 12.59 1.62
N GLU A 13 -2.77 13.76 0.96
CA GLU A 13 -1.52 14.24 0.38
C GLU A 13 -0.40 14.39 1.42
N GLY A 14 -0.73 14.80 2.65
CA GLY A 14 0.26 14.94 3.71
C GLY A 14 0.90 13.62 4.10
N ILE A 15 0.09 12.57 4.18
CA ILE A 15 0.59 11.22 4.47
C ILE A 15 1.47 10.74 3.32
N VAL A 16 1.00 10.90 2.08
CA VAL A 16 1.77 10.46 0.90
C VAL A 16 3.12 11.18 0.86
N ASP A 17 3.14 12.50 1.05
CA ASP A 17 4.37 13.27 1.01
C ASP A 17 5.36 12.81 2.09
N ALA A 18 4.88 12.63 3.32
CA ALA A 18 5.75 12.22 4.43
C ALA A 18 6.31 10.81 4.24
N VAL A 19 5.44 9.88 3.85
CA VAL A 19 5.85 8.48 3.64
C VAL A 19 6.80 8.37 2.45
N MET A 20 6.47 9.07 1.35
CA MET A 20 7.32 9.04 0.16
C MET A 20 8.72 9.55 0.48
N MET A 21 8.81 10.67 1.22
CA MET A 21 10.11 11.25 1.58
C MET A 21 10.96 10.23 2.34
N ILE A 22 10.40 9.59 3.37
CA ILE A 22 11.20 8.69 4.20
C ILE A 22 11.59 7.42 3.45
N LEU A 23 10.70 6.90 2.61
CA LEU A 23 11.00 5.71 1.81
C LEU A 23 12.09 6.00 0.77
N GLN A 24 12.05 7.17 0.15
CA GLN A 24 13.09 7.58 -0.79
C GLN A 24 14.44 7.71 -0.09
N MET A 25 14.45 8.24 1.13
CA MET A 25 15.69 8.33 1.92
C MET A 25 16.25 6.94 2.25
N MET A 26 15.40 5.92 2.32
CA MET A 26 15.84 4.55 2.54
C MET A 26 16.30 3.84 1.26
N GLY A 27 16.24 4.52 0.12
CA GLY A 27 16.73 3.97 -1.14
C GLY A 27 15.65 3.34 -2.03
N TYR A 28 14.38 3.42 -1.65
CA TYR A 28 13.29 2.89 -2.47
C TYR A 28 12.90 3.87 -3.57
N GLU A 29 12.46 3.34 -4.70
CA GLU A 29 11.76 4.11 -5.71
C GLU A 29 10.28 4.12 -5.34
N VAL A 30 9.63 5.29 -5.38
CA VAL A 30 8.26 5.43 -4.90
C VAL A 30 7.39 6.07 -5.97
N ASP A 31 6.29 5.40 -6.29
CA ASP A 31 5.20 5.96 -7.09
C ASP A 31 4.02 6.20 -6.15
N PHE A 32 3.09 7.06 -6.55
CA PHE A 32 1.92 7.33 -5.72
C PHE A 32 0.69 7.60 -6.57
N THR A 33 -0.48 7.41 -5.97
CA THR A 33 -1.74 7.89 -6.52
C THR A 33 -2.65 8.33 -5.37
N TYR A 34 -3.45 9.34 -5.62
CA TYR A 34 -4.45 9.81 -4.66
C TYR A 34 -5.84 9.25 -4.95
N ASP A 35 -5.99 8.50 -6.03
CA ASP A 35 -7.27 8.02 -6.52
C ASP A 35 -7.30 6.49 -6.55
N GLY A 36 -8.26 5.91 -5.83
CA GLY A 36 -8.43 4.45 -5.80
C GLY A 36 -8.70 3.86 -7.19
N GLY A 37 -9.36 4.62 -8.06
CA GLY A 37 -9.63 4.17 -9.43
C GLY A 37 -8.39 4.05 -10.31
N GLU A 38 -7.28 4.66 -9.90
CA GLU A 38 -6.03 4.63 -10.66
C GLU A 38 -5.05 3.56 -10.18
N VAL A 39 -5.36 2.85 -9.09
CA VAL A 39 -4.43 1.88 -8.51
C VAL A 39 -4.12 0.75 -9.49
N ILE A 40 -5.12 0.21 -10.15
CA ILE A 40 -4.94 -0.92 -11.08
C ILE A 40 -4.00 -0.52 -12.23
N GLU A 41 -4.14 0.71 -12.73
CA GLU A 41 -3.23 1.21 -13.77
C GLU A 41 -1.81 1.39 -13.23
N ALA A 42 -1.68 1.94 -12.02
CA ALA A 42 -0.38 2.18 -11.40
C ALA A 42 0.37 0.86 -11.11
N VAL A 43 -0.35 -0.21 -10.82
CA VAL A 43 0.24 -1.51 -10.52
C VAL A 43 0.92 -2.14 -11.74
N LYS A 44 0.61 -1.67 -12.94
CA LYS A 44 1.26 -2.16 -14.16
C LYS A 44 2.76 -1.96 -14.17
N LYS A 45 3.27 -1.03 -13.38
CA LYS A 45 4.73 -0.86 -13.18
C LYS A 45 5.33 -1.93 -12.30
N LYS A 46 4.53 -2.85 -11.78
CA LYS A 46 4.93 -3.99 -10.96
C LYS A 46 5.76 -3.58 -9.74
N PRO A 47 5.16 -2.83 -8.81
CA PRO A 47 5.86 -2.49 -7.57
C PRO A 47 6.17 -3.74 -6.75
N ASP A 48 7.13 -3.63 -5.86
CA ASP A 48 7.51 -4.71 -4.95
C ASP A 48 6.66 -4.72 -3.69
N LEU A 49 5.92 -3.63 -3.45
CA LEU A 49 5.02 -3.48 -2.30
C LEU A 49 3.99 -2.41 -2.63
N ILE A 50 2.77 -2.61 -2.18
CA ILE A 50 1.70 -1.62 -2.28
C ILE A 50 1.26 -1.23 -0.87
N LEU A 51 1.29 0.08 -0.57
CA LEU A 51 0.69 0.66 0.63
C LEU A 51 -0.67 1.19 0.21
N LEU A 52 -1.75 0.60 0.69
CA LEU A 52 -3.09 0.84 0.17
C LEU A 52 -4.04 1.30 1.30
N ASP A 53 -4.50 2.54 1.21
CA ASP A 53 -5.54 3.04 2.10
C ASP A 53 -6.86 2.37 1.78
N ILE A 54 -7.65 2.06 2.80
CA ILE A 54 -8.92 1.37 2.61
C ILE A 54 -9.95 2.27 1.95
N TRP A 55 -10.05 3.54 2.37
CA TRP A 55 -11.03 4.45 1.78
C TRP A 55 -10.35 5.56 0.99
N MET A 56 -10.53 5.54 -0.34
CA MET A 56 -9.93 6.50 -1.26
C MET A 56 -10.89 6.89 -2.35
N SER A 57 -11.25 8.19 -2.44
CA SER A 57 -12.02 8.70 -3.57
C SER A 57 -13.26 7.87 -3.90
N GLY A 58 -13.97 7.39 -2.87
CA GLY A 58 -15.15 6.54 -3.06
C GLY A 58 -14.87 5.09 -3.39
N HIS A 59 -13.63 4.66 -3.39
CA HIS A 59 -13.23 3.27 -3.65
C HIS A 59 -12.85 2.58 -2.35
N ASP A 60 -13.29 1.33 -2.20
CA ASP A 60 -12.91 0.49 -1.08
C ASP A 60 -11.64 -0.28 -1.41
N GLY A 61 -10.56 -0.02 -0.66
CA GLY A 61 -9.28 -0.68 -0.89
C GLY A 61 -9.35 -2.20 -0.78
N ARG A 62 -10.32 -2.74 -0.02
CA ARG A 62 -10.49 -4.19 0.09
C ARG A 62 -10.92 -4.80 -1.25
N ASP A 63 -11.77 -4.11 -2.01
CA ASP A 63 -12.16 -4.57 -3.34
C ASP A 63 -10.98 -4.52 -4.30
N ILE A 64 -10.18 -3.45 -4.23
CA ILE A 64 -8.97 -3.34 -5.04
C ILE A 64 -8.00 -4.47 -4.70
N CYS A 65 -7.83 -4.76 -3.40
CA CYS A 65 -6.96 -5.83 -2.94
C CYS A 65 -7.41 -7.20 -3.48
N ARG A 66 -8.71 -7.50 -3.39
CA ARG A 66 -9.26 -8.74 -3.94
C ARG A 66 -8.99 -8.87 -5.43
N GLN A 67 -9.17 -7.78 -6.15
CA GLN A 67 -8.93 -7.76 -7.60
C GLN A 67 -7.47 -8.07 -7.91
N LEU A 68 -6.54 -7.44 -7.20
CA LEU A 68 -5.11 -7.68 -7.41
C LEU A 68 -4.71 -9.11 -7.03
N LYS A 69 -5.23 -9.61 -5.91
CA LYS A 69 -4.90 -10.96 -5.45
C LYS A 69 -5.53 -12.04 -6.33
N SER A 70 -6.52 -11.70 -7.12
CA SER A 70 -7.13 -12.61 -8.10
C SER A 70 -6.41 -12.58 -9.44
N SER A 71 -5.48 -11.66 -9.65
CA SER A 71 -4.77 -11.53 -10.92
C SER A 71 -3.49 -12.38 -10.91
N PRO A 72 -3.29 -13.25 -11.91
CA PRO A 72 -2.04 -14.02 -12.00
C PRO A 72 -0.80 -13.13 -12.09
N ASP A 73 -0.94 -11.93 -12.67
CA ASP A 73 0.19 -11.02 -12.85
C ASP A 73 0.58 -10.28 -11.57
N TYR A 74 -0.37 -10.07 -10.65
CA TYR A 74 -0.14 -9.18 -9.49
C TYR A 74 -0.35 -9.84 -8.14
N LYS A 75 -0.86 -11.07 -8.08
CA LYS A 75 -1.22 -11.72 -6.83
C LYS A 75 -0.06 -11.90 -5.84
N LYS A 76 1.17 -11.91 -6.33
CA LYS A 76 2.35 -12.09 -5.48
C LYS A 76 2.87 -10.80 -4.88
N ILE A 77 2.38 -9.64 -5.34
CA ILE A 77 2.83 -8.36 -4.79
C ILE A 77 2.23 -8.20 -3.40
N PRO A 78 3.06 -8.01 -2.36
CA PRO A 78 2.52 -7.81 -1.02
C PRO A 78 1.77 -6.50 -0.91
N ILE A 79 0.68 -6.51 -0.14
CA ILE A 79 -0.16 -5.34 0.08
C ILE A 79 -0.25 -5.09 1.58
N LEU A 80 0.15 -3.88 1.99
CA LEU A 80 -0.05 -3.39 3.34
C LEU A 80 -1.25 -2.44 3.33
N MET A 81 -2.34 -2.86 3.94
CA MET A 81 -3.52 -2.02 4.07
C MET A 81 -3.38 -1.05 5.22
N ILE A 82 -3.86 0.17 5.04
CA ILE A 82 -3.79 1.22 6.05
C ILE A 82 -5.17 1.81 6.24
N SER A 83 -5.60 1.99 7.50
CA SER A 83 -6.90 2.56 7.79
C SER A 83 -6.93 3.25 9.15
N ALA A 84 -7.81 4.25 9.29
CA ALA A 84 -8.06 4.89 10.56
C ALA A 84 -8.92 4.03 11.50
N SER A 85 -9.51 2.94 11.03
CA SER A 85 -10.36 2.07 11.83
C SER A 85 -9.72 0.71 12.06
N ARG A 86 -9.52 0.34 13.35
CA ARG A 86 -8.97 -0.98 13.67
C ARG A 86 -9.99 -2.10 13.45
N ASP A 87 -11.28 -1.77 13.43
CA ASP A 87 -12.34 -2.77 13.31
C ASP A 87 -12.33 -3.48 11.97
N ILE A 88 -11.64 -2.93 10.97
CA ILE A 88 -11.61 -3.49 9.64
C ILE A 88 -10.33 -4.29 9.35
N LYS A 89 -9.50 -4.52 10.37
CA LYS A 89 -8.28 -5.30 10.20
C LYS A 89 -8.59 -6.70 9.63
N GLN A 90 -9.54 -7.40 10.22
CA GLN A 90 -9.87 -8.76 9.78
C GLN A 90 -10.38 -8.76 8.34
N SER A 91 -11.25 -7.81 7.98
CA SER A 91 -11.77 -7.75 6.61
C SER A 91 -10.68 -7.40 5.60
N ALA A 92 -9.68 -6.61 5.99
CA ALA A 92 -8.54 -6.32 5.13
C ALA A 92 -7.73 -7.60 4.87
N LEU A 93 -7.44 -8.36 5.92
CA LEU A 93 -6.72 -9.62 5.78
C LEU A 93 -7.53 -10.65 4.98
N ASP A 94 -8.84 -10.72 5.20
CA ASP A 94 -9.73 -11.61 4.45
C ASP A 94 -9.78 -11.25 2.96
N ALA A 95 -9.57 -9.97 2.63
CA ALA A 95 -9.49 -9.52 1.25
C ALA A 95 -8.17 -9.91 0.57
N GLY A 96 -7.21 -10.43 1.33
CA GLY A 96 -5.93 -10.88 0.81
C GLY A 96 -4.75 -9.99 1.14
N ALA A 97 -4.94 -8.94 1.96
CA ALA A 97 -3.83 -8.10 2.39
C ALA A 97 -2.81 -8.92 3.18
N ASN A 98 -1.54 -8.61 2.98
CA ASN A 98 -0.47 -9.31 3.67
C ASN A 98 -0.29 -8.82 5.11
N ASP A 99 -0.66 -7.56 5.36
CA ASP A 99 -0.62 -6.99 6.71
C ASP A 99 -1.54 -5.78 6.75
N PHE A 100 -1.72 -5.23 7.94
CA PHE A 100 -2.60 -4.10 8.21
C PHE A 100 -1.90 -3.14 9.16
N MET A 101 -2.15 -1.83 8.98
CA MET A 101 -1.62 -0.80 9.86
C MET A 101 -2.70 0.24 10.13
N GLU A 102 -2.83 0.63 11.40
CA GLU A 102 -3.84 1.61 11.84
C GLU A 102 -3.26 3.03 11.80
N LYS A 103 -4.04 3.99 11.33
CA LYS A 103 -3.71 5.42 11.41
C LYS A 103 -4.21 5.98 12.74
N PRO A 104 -3.51 6.92 13.37
CA PRO A 104 -2.17 7.37 13.01
C PRO A 104 -1.10 6.32 13.37
N PHE A 105 -0.04 6.26 12.59
CA PHE A 105 1.04 5.32 12.82
C PHE A 105 2.38 6.07 12.97
N GLU A 106 3.32 5.41 13.64
CA GLU A 106 4.68 5.94 13.74
C GLU A 106 5.48 5.48 12.52
N MET A 107 6.39 6.35 12.04
CA MET A 107 7.20 6.01 10.86
C MET A 107 8.06 4.78 11.09
N ASP A 108 8.62 4.61 12.29
CA ASP A 108 9.43 3.43 12.59
C ASP A 108 8.62 2.15 12.43
N SER A 109 7.36 2.16 12.87
CA SER A 109 6.46 1.00 12.71
C SER A 109 6.19 0.72 11.25
N LEU A 110 5.96 1.76 10.46
CA LEU A 110 5.75 1.62 9.02
C LEU A 110 7.00 1.01 8.36
N LEU A 111 8.18 1.54 8.66
CA LEU A 111 9.42 1.06 8.05
C LEU A 111 9.70 -0.39 8.41
N ASN A 112 9.38 -0.81 9.64
CA ASN A 112 9.54 -2.20 10.04
C ASN A 112 8.66 -3.14 9.20
N LYS A 113 7.39 -2.74 8.98
CA LYS A 113 6.49 -3.54 8.15
C LYS A 113 6.94 -3.56 6.69
N VAL A 114 7.39 -2.43 6.17
CA VAL A 114 7.91 -2.35 4.80
C VAL A 114 9.08 -3.32 4.60
N THR A 115 10.06 -3.29 5.50
CA THR A 115 11.23 -4.17 5.37
C THR A 115 10.87 -5.64 5.50
N GLN A 116 9.86 -5.98 6.30
CA GLN A 116 9.38 -7.36 6.43
C GLN A 116 8.69 -7.85 5.17
N LEU A 117 7.93 -6.98 4.51
CA LEU A 117 7.08 -7.36 3.38
C LEU A 117 7.80 -7.33 2.04
N ILE A 118 8.83 -6.49 1.90
CA ILE A 118 9.46 -6.21 0.61
C ILE A 118 10.63 -7.14 0.28
N VAL A 119 10.77 -8.22 0.95
CA VAL A 119 11.91 -9.14 0.78
C VAL A 119 12.14 -9.64 -0.66
#